data_92aefdd8605cb6c8d17397c8da366056
#
_entry.id   92aefdd8605cb6c8d17397c8da366056
#
_cell.length_a   1.000
_cell.length_b   1.000
_cell.length_c   1.000
_cell.angle_alpha   90.00
_cell.angle_beta   90.00
_cell.angle_gamma   90.00
#
_symmetry.space_group_name_H-M   'P 1'
#
loop_
_entity.id
_entity.type
_entity.pdbx_description
1 polymer ?
#
loop_
_entity_poly.entity_id
_entity_poly.type
_entity_poly.pdbx_seq_one_letter_code
_entity_poly.pdbx_strand_id
1 'polypeptide(L)'
;MKSKNKSFKLLMVLSLLMCLVGINLFTTSNVFAADYGNKFITGHELTDDLGNPKTDFGIYDDVQAHWNFDIPVGSVSQGDAMSVNVPDLLTLSKDVTFEIKDEAGNVIGTAVANHLTGEITVTFSKLVENATSDIKGSFSVWVKWDKQRVEEDTTVVVDWKDGGTTEVNIGPATGPDKDEVLYKWGWIDENDSTLIHWQARINYAKKNIQKAVYTDIIGGNQNLVSGSISVANVTYSSDGENYNVDGYYPQASILENGVNGFTVNLGDISNTIIVDYLTRATDGGLSQQYENRGELTGENIEKQVVEVHTPNNGGNGNASMKLSISGEKTWIDDNNARGLRPSFISIELYRNGEKIDSRDVTAKENWKYSFTNLDKYDESGKLYDYDVKEVPVSNYTSQQEGHNFINTIIPVKEETPEKPNQSITTPSSSSQVMSTSSSSMESKTSEKLPKTGDSSMNFFKELGILLLISGGLGMIYIRRKSKI
;
A
#
# COMPACT_ATOMS: atom_id res chain seq x y z
N MET A 1 84.12 13.38 -35.35
CA MET A 1 82.70 12.92 -35.45
C MET A 1 82.19 12.00 -34.33
N LYS A 2 82.88 11.82 -33.20
CA LYS A 2 82.43 10.90 -32.09
C LYS A 2 81.82 11.61 -30.92
N SER A 3 81.70 12.96 -30.83
CA SER A 3 81.15 13.70 -29.70
C SER A 3 79.63 13.96 -29.83
N LYS A 4 79.11 14.14 -31.05
CA LYS A 4 77.64 14.45 -31.25
C LYS A 4 76.72 13.30 -30.93
N ASN A 5 77.21 12.02 -31.02
CA ASN A 5 76.35 10.88 -30.73
C ASN A 5 76.13 10.56 -29.27
N LYS A 6 76.99 11.10 -28.34
CA LYS A 6 76.79 10.89 -26.90
C LYS A 6 75.74 11.88 -26.36
N SER A 7 75.72 13.13 -26.82
CA SER A 7 74.75 14.14 -26.41
C SER A 7 73.35 13.80 -26.93
N PHE A 8 73.22 13.24 -28.14
CA PHE A 8 71.98 12.83 -28.70
C PHE A 8 71.36 11.62 -27.93
N LYS A 9 72.17 10.65 -27.54
CA LYS A 9 71.74 9.51 -26.72
C LYS A 9 71.35 9.95 -25.29
N LEU A 10 72.08 10.91 -24.71
CA LEU A 10 71.75 11.45 -23.39
C LEU A 10 70.44 12.21 -23.45
N LEU A 11 70.15 13.02 -24.49
CA LEU A 11 68.91 13.75 -24.68
C LEU A 11 67.73 12.79 -24.87
N MET A 12 67.92 11.71 -25.62
CA MET A 12 66.88 10.68 -25.85
C MET A 12 66.59 9.87 -24.59
N VAL A 13 67.57 9.59 -23.74
CA VAL A 13 67.38 8.94 -22.45
C VAL A 13 66.70 9.89 -21.46
N LEU A 14 67.02 11.19 -21.48
CA LEU A 14 66.38 12.20 -20.63
C LEU A 14 64.90 12.42 -21.04
N SER A 15 64.61 12.42 -22.36
CA SER A 15 63.23 12.53 -22.86
C SER A 15 62.38 11.29 -22.52
N LEU A 16 63.02 10.08 -22.60
CA LEU A 16 62.35 8.84 -22.20
C LEU A 16 62.09 8.78 -20.69
N LEU A 17 63.01 9.31 -19.87
CA LEU A 17 62.87 9.44 -18.43
C LEU A 17 61.79 10.47 -18.08
N MET A 18 61.69 11.60 -18.79
CA MET A 18 60.58 12.58 -18.63
C MET A 18 59.23 12.01 -19.05
N CYS A 19 59.14 11.20 -20.10
CA CYS A 19 57.93 10.49 -20.46
C CYS A 19 57.52 9.46 -19.40
N LEU A 20 58.48 8.72 -18.83
CA LEU A 20 58.23 7.75 -17.75
C LEU A 20 57.80 8.42 -16.43
N VAL A 21 58.36 9.61 -16.11
CA VAL A 21 57.95 10.40 -14.95
C VAL A 21 56.59 11.09 -15.22
N GLY A 22 56.36 11.55 -16.46
CA GLY A 22 55.05 12.14 -16.85
C GLY A 22 53.88 11.15 -16.83
N ILE A 23 54.15 9.89 -17.14
CA ILE A 23 53.14 8.82 -17.12
C ILE A 23 52.74 8.45 -15.67
N ASN A 24 53.63 8.62 -14.69
CA ASN A 24 53.30 8.35 -13.28
C ASN A 24 52.63 9.52 -12.56
N LEU A 25 52.48 10.69 -13.20
CA LEU A 25 51.74 11.84 -12.60
C LEU A 25 50.24 11.87 -12.98
N PHE A 26 49.80 10.96 -13.86
CA PHE A 26 48.41 10.72 -14.17
C PHE A 26 48.00 9.30 -13.74
N THR A 27 48.32 8.90 -12.52
CA THR A 27 47.52 7.89 -11.86
C THR A 27 46.19 8.58 -11.55
N THR A 28 45.23 8.48 -12.47
CA THR A 28 43.82 8.59 -12.08
C THR A 28 43.68 7.48 -11.06
N SER A 29 43.61 7.85 -9.80
CA SER A 29 43.05 6.99 -8.77
C SER A 29 41.64 6.67 -9.30
N ASN A 30 41.44 5.46 -9.78
CA ASN A 30 40.09 4.94 -9.91
C ASN A 30 39.58 4.92 -8.46
N VAL A 31 38.93 5.99 -8.04
CA VAL A 31 38.14 5.99 -6.83
C VAL A 31 36.99 5.05 -7.16
N PHE A 32 37.13 3.80 -6.75
CA PHE A 32 35.99 2.88 -6.79
C PHE A 32 34.94 3.46 -5.85
N ALA A 33 33.73 3.58 -6.32
CA ALA A 33 32.60 3.94 -5.50
C ALA A 33 32.54 3.02 -4.27
N ALA A 34 32.47 3.59 -3.09
CA ALA A 34 32.39 2.85 -1.85
C ALA A 34 30.94 2.49 -1.54
N ASP A 35 30.70 1.26 -1.11
CA ASP A 35 29.43 0.89 -0.48
C ASP A 35 29.65 0.89 1.05
N TYR A 36 28.86 1.70 1.74
CA TYR A 36 28.92 1.86 3.19
C TYR A 36 27.94 0.92 3.91
N GLY A 37 27.17 0.10 3.19
CA GLY A 37 26.11 -0.72 3.77
C GLY A 37 25.11 0.15 4.57
N ASN A 38 24.68 -0.33 5.72
CA ASN A 38 23.74 0.35 6.61
C ASN A 38 24.38 1.38 7.56
N LYS A 39 25.63 1.75 7.36
CA LYS A 39 26.42 2.62 8.28
C LYS A 39 25.74 3.94 8.63
N PHE A 40 24.98 4.50 7.72
CA PHE A 40 24.33 5.80 7.89
C PHE A 40 22.86 5.67 8.35
N ILE A 41 22.34 4.45 8.50
CA ILE A 41 20.97 4.22 8.97
C ILE A 41 20.92 4.51 10.48
N THR A 42 19.94 5.32 10.86
CA THR A 42 19.76 5.77 12.26
C THR A 42 18.48 5.23 12.88
N GLY A 43 17.58 4.64 12.09
CA GLY A 43 16.34 4.06 12.56
C GLY A 43 15.54 3.43 11.43
N HIS A 44 14.60 2.60 11.82
CA HIS A 44 13.70 1.90 10.90
C HIS A 44 12.36 1.66 11.61
N GLU A 45 11.29 1.54 10.83
CA GLU A 45 9.94 1.29 11.32
C GLU A 45 9.05 0.73 10.20
N LEU A 46 7.94 0.12 10.58
CA LEU A 46 6.84 -0.17 9.66
C LEU A 46 5.80 0.94 9.79
N THR A 47 5.27 1.38 8.65
CA THR A 47 4.23 2.40 8.61
C THR A 47 3.02 1.92 7.81
N ASP A 48 1.87 2.54 8.07
CA ASP A 48 0.67 2.39 7.25
C ASP A 48 0.79 3.16 5.91
N ASP A 49 -0.30 3.18 5.13
CA ASP A 49 -0.41 3.90 3.85
C ASP A 49 -0.33 5.43 3.99
N LEU A 50 -0.49 5.95 5.18
CA LEU A 50 -0.37 7.38 5.51
C LEU A 50 1.01 7.75 6.04
N GLY A 51 1.90 6.76 6.22
CA GLY A 51 3.24 6.96 6.78
C GLY A 51 3.29 7.01 8.31
N ASN A 52 2.23 6.57 8.99
CA ASN A 52 2.23 6.51 10.45
C ASN A 52 2.87 5.21 10.93
N PRO A 53 3.72 5.24 11.96
CA PRO A 53 4.24 4.02 12.60
C PRO A 53 3.10 3.11 13.07
N LYS A 54 3.19 1.83 12.74
CA LYS A 54 2.14 0.84 13.04
C LYS A 54 2.75 -0.51 13.38
N THR A 55 2.17 -1.20 14.34
CA THR A 55 2.60 -2.55 14.79
C THR A 55 1.48 -3.58 14.76
N ASP A 56 0.28 -3.20 14.33
CA ASP A 56 -0.88 -4.08 14.19
C ASP A 56 -1.35 -4.05 12.74
N PHE A 57 -1.16 -5.13 12.00
CA PHE A 57 -1.49 -5.23 10.58
C PHE A 57 -2.38 -6.44 10.30
N GLY A 58 -3.23 -6.34 9.31
CA GLY A 58 -3.78 -7.52 8.63
C GLY A 58 -2.73 -8.14 7.70
N ILE A 59 -2.84 -9.42 7.42
CA ILE A 59 -1.91 -10.13 6.51
C ILE A 59 -1.94 -9.57 5.07
N TYR A 60 -2.98 -8.83 4.71
CA TYR A 60 -3.19 -8.23 3.39
C TYR A 60 -3.07 -6.70 3.39
N ASP A 61 -2.72 -6.10 4.52
CA ASP A 61 -2.56 -4.65 4.60
C ASP A 61 -1.38 -4.18 3.73
N ASP A 62 -1.51 -2.97 3.19
CA ASP A 62 -0.39 -2.25 2.62
C ASP A 62 0.56 -1.82 3.74
N VAL A 63 1.83 -2.15 3.60
CA VAL A 63 2.88 -1.91 4.60
C VAL A 63 4.02 -1.17 3.94
N GLN A 64 4.55 -0.13 4.59
CA GLN A 64 5.83 0.47 4.20
C GLN A 64 6.93 0.04 5.17
N ALA A 65 8.04 -0.42 4.62
CA ALA A 65 9.30 -0.51 5.34
C ALA A 65 10.04 0.82 5.18
N HIS A 66 10.33 1.48 6.28
CA HIS A 66 10.86 2.84 6.34
C HIS A 66 12.21 2.85 7.06
N TRP A 67 13.18 3.61 6.51
CA TRP A 67 14.50 3.82 7.10
C TRP A 67 14.81 5.31 7.20
N ASN A 68 15.36 5.71 8.34
CA ASN A 68 15.94 7.03 8.55
C ASN A 68 17.46 6.95 8.39
N PHE A 69 18.08 8.00 7.84
CA PHE A 69 19.53 8.07 7.67
C PHE A 69 20.11 9.43 8.11
N ASP A 70 21.39 9.41 8.48
CA ASP A 70 22.19 10.59 8.80
C ASP A 70 23.59 10.41 8.20
N ILE A 71 23.91 11.19 7.17
CA ILE A 71 25.17 11.15 6.44
C ILE A 71 26.00 12.36 6.86
N PRO A 72 27.10 12.15 7.62
CA PRO A 72 27.95 13.25 8.03
C PRO A 72 28.55 14.01 6.83
N VAL A 73 28.60 15.31 6.93
CA VAL A 73 29.17 16.17 5.88
C VAL A 73 30.57 15.71 5.47
N GLY A 74 30.82 15.62 4.16
CA GLY A 74 32.11 15.20 3.60
C GLY A 74 32.46 13.70 3.77
N SER A 75 31.52 12.86 4.22
CA SER A 75 31.76 11.43 4.43
C SER A 75 31.55 10.57 3.20
N VAL A 76 30.89 11.09 2.17
CA VAL A 76 30.54 10.39 0.92
C VAL A 76 30.85 11.25 -0.30
N SER A 77 31.07 10.60 -1.44
CA SER A 77 31.32 11.21 -2.74
C SER A 77 30.32 10.74 -3.77
N GLN A 78 30.29 11.40 -4.94
CA GLN A 78 29.48 10.97 -6.07
C GLN A 78 29.78 9.52 -6.45
N GLY A 79 28.70 8.71 -6.57
CA GLY A 79 28.79 7.31 -6.93
C GLY A 79 28.94 6.36 -5.74
N ASP A 80 29.33 6.84 -4.56
CA ASP A 80 29.28 6.05 -3.34
C ASP A 80 27.84 5.62 -3.04
N ALA A 81 27.68 4.54 -2.27
CA ALA A 81 26.39 3.97 -1.96
C ALA A 81 26.21 3.66 -0.48
N MET A 82 24.98 3.59 -0.04
CA MET A 82 24.54 2.89 1.16
C MET A 82 23.52 1.82 0.79
N SER A 83 23.47 0.74 1.56
CA SER A 83 22.55 -0.36 1.29
C SER A 83 21.87 -0.89 2.55
N VAL A 84 20.63 -1.33 2.39
CA VAL A 84 19.85 -2.04 3.41
C VAL A 84 19.13 -3.22 2.79
N ASN A 85 18.60 -4.11 3.62
CA ASN A 85 17.77 -5.22 3.16
C ASN A 85 16.35 -5.10 3.70
N VAL A 86 15.39 -5.41 2.86
CA VAL A 86 14.01 -5.67 3.30
C VAL A 86 14.04 -6.86 4.26
N PRO A 87 13.37 -6.78 5.42
CA PRO A 87 13.25 -7.89 6.36
C PRO A 87 12.68 -9.16 5.72
N ASP A 88 13.17 -10.34 6.16
CA ASP A 88 12.81 -11.64 5.55
C ASP A 88 11.32 -12.01 5.62
N LEU A 89 10.55 -11.38 6.51
CA LEU A 89 9.11 -11.57 6.62
C LEU A 89 8.31 -10.73 5.63
N LEU A 90 9.00 -9.89 4.85
CA LEU A 90 8.42 -8.95 3.90
C LEU A 90 8.98 -9.19 2.50
N THR A 91 8.18 -8.88 1.48
CA THR A 91 8.56 -9.03 0.07
C THR A 91 8.21 -7.78 -0.72
N LEU A 92 9.04 -7.47 -1.72
CA LEU A 92 8.73 -6.48 -2.75
C LEU A 92 7.97 -7.16 -3.89
N SER A 93 6.97 -6.50 -4.45
CA SER A 93 6.19 -7.04 -5.58
C SER A 93 6.93 -6.93 -6.91
N LYS A 94 7.88 -6.00 -7.03
CA LYS A 94 8.66 -5.72 -8.25
C LYS A 94 9.94 -4.95 -7.89
N ASP A 95 10.87 -4.82 -8.84
CA ASP A 95 11.98 -3.87 -8.73
C ASP A 95 11.44 -2.44 -8.68
N VAL A 96 12.01 -1.62 -7.80
CA VAL A 96 11.59 -0.25 -7.58
C VAL A 96 12.79 0.67 -7.71
N THR A 97 12.63 1.78 -8.44
CA THR A 97 13.62 2.86 -8.52
C THR A 97 12.95 4.17 -8.16
N PHE A 98 13.57 4.93 -7.26
CA PHE A 98 13.07 6.25 -6.85
C PHE A 98 14.21 7.19 -6.49
N GLU A 99 13.92 8.49 -6.53
CA GLU A 99 14.89 9.52 -6.20
C GLU A 99 14.70 9.98 -4.74
N ILE A 100 15.81 10.24 -4.06
CA ILE A 100 15.84 10.90 -2.76
C ILE A 100 16.17 12.37 -3.02
N LYS A 101 15.24 13.25 -2.69
CA LYS A 101 15.34 14.71 -2.98
C LYS A 101 15.46 15.52 -1.71
N ASP A 102 16.21 16.63 -1.82
CA ASP A 102 16.24 17.66 -0.79
C ASP A 102 14.96 18.54 -0.83
N GLU A 103 14.84 19.48 0.08
CA GLU A 103 13.71 20.43 0.17
C GLU A 103 13.53 21.30 -1.08
N ALA A 104 14.59 21.51 -1.84
CA ALA A 104 14.57 22.27 -3.09
C ALA A 104 14.22 21.41 -4.31
N GLY A 105 14.02 20.10 -4.12
CA GLY A 105 13.73 19.14 -5.17
C GLY A 105 14.96 18.60 -5.91
N ASN A 106 16.18 18.90 -5.42
CA ASN A 106 17.38 18.38 -6.04
C ASN A 106 17.64 16.93 -5.62
N VAL A 107 18.03 16.09 -6.58
CA VAL A 107 18.28 14.66 -6.35
C VAL A 107 19.64 14.47 -5.67
N ILE A 108 19.64 14.05 -4.41
CA ILE A 108 20.85 13.73 -3.63
C ILE A 108 21.29 12.28 -3.79
N GLY A 109 20.37 11.38 -4.15
CA GLY A 109 20.65 9.98 -4.40
C GLY A 109 19.52 9.31 -5.17
N THR A 110 19.84 8.17 -5.76
CA THR A 110 18.86 7.29 -6.43
C THR A 110 18.88 5.94 -5.74
N ALA A 111 17.72 5.50 -5.29
CA ALA A 111 17.50 4.21 -4.66
C ALA A 111 17.03 3.19 -5.71
N VAL A 112 17.58 1.99 -5.65
CA VAL A 112 17.13 0.81 -6.42
C VAL A 112 16.89 -0.32 -5.44
N ALA A 113 15.66 -0.79 -5.37
CA ALA A 113 15.26 -1.94 -4.58
C ALA A 113 15.04 -3.14 -5.52
N ASN A 114 15.73 -4.23 -5.26
CA ASN A 114 15.66 -5.46 -6.04
C ASN A 114 14.69 -6.45 -5.37
N HIS A 115 13.62 -6.83 -6.05
CA HIS A 115 12.58 -7.69 -5.49
C HIS A 115 13.03 -9.13 -5.24
N LEU A 116 14.04 -9.63 -5.97
CA LEU A 116 14.54 -11.00 -5.80
C LEU A 116 15.48 -11.14 -4.61
N THR A 117 16.27 -10.10 -4.32
CA THR A 117 17.25 -10.12 -3.23
C THR A 117 16.78 -9.42 -1.98
N GLY A 118 15.79 -8.54 -2.09
CA GLY A 118 15.35 -7.63 -1.02
C GLY A 118 16.35 -6.49 -0.75
N GLU A 119 17.45 -6.39 -1.49
CA GLU A 119 18.46 -5.35 -1.30
C GLU A 119 17.97 -4.01 -1.87
N ILE A 120 18.18 -2.95 -1.11
CA ILE A 120 17.93 -1.55 -1.51
C ILE A 120 19.25 -0.84 -1.47
N THR A 121 19.72 -0.37 -2.64
CA THR A 121 20.98 0.38 -2.78
C THR A 121 20.66 1.83 -3.13
N VAL A 122 21.14 2.77 -2.32
CA VAL A 122 21.06 4.21 -2.57
C VAL A 122 22.40 4.71 -3.07
N THR A 123 22.49 5.09 -4.34
CA THR A 123 23.70 5.67 -4.96
C THR A 123 23.64 7.19 -4.87
N PHE A 124 24.66 7.81 -4.32
CA PHE A 124 24.71 9.26 -4.10
C PHE A 124 25.06 10.03 -5.37
N SER A 125 24.38 11.17 -5.54
CA SER A 125 24.67 12.13 -6.60
C SER A 125 25.85 13.04 -6.22
N LYS A 126 26.30 13.86 -7.18
CA LYS A 126 27.34 14.87 -6.92
C LYS A 126 26.95 15.91 -5.87
N LEU A 127 25.67 16.09 -5.60
CA LEU A 127 25.22 17.13 -4.67
C LEU A 127 25.63 16.87 -3.22
N VAL A 128 25.90 15.61 -2.84
CA VAL A 128 26.39 15.26 -1.50
C VAL A 128 27.76 15.90 -1.19
N GLU A 129 28.60 16.12 -2.21
CA GLU A 129 29.92 16.76 -2.08
C GLU A 129 29.82 18.25 -1.77
N ASN A 130 28.69 18.89 -2.08
CA ASN A 130 28.44 20.30 -1.86
C ASN A 130 27.69 20.57 -0.54
N ALA A 131 27.38 19.53 0.23
CA ALA A 131 26.72 19.68 1.50
C ALA A 131 27.57 20.46 2.50
N THR A 132 26.97 21.42 3.20
CA THR A 132 27.62 22.24 4.23
C THR A 132 27.27 21.79 5.65
N SER A 133 26.37 20.82 5.78
CA SER A 133 25.94 20.18 7.02
C SER A 133 25.63 18.71 6.74
N ASP A 134 25.41 17.92 7.78
CA ASP A 134 24.98 16.55 7.67
C ASP A 134 23.68 16.46 6.87
N ILE A 135 23.57 15.40 6.03
CA ILE A 135 22.39 15.13 5.21
C ILE A 135 21.53 14.12 5.94
N LYS A 136 20.45 14.62 6.54
CA LYS A 136 19.47 13.76 7.24
C LYS A 136 18.24 13.57 6.37
N GLY A 137 17.69 12.36 6.43
CA GLY A 137 16.52 12.04 5.62
C GLY A 137 15.94 10.67 5.90
N SER A 138 15.08 10.25 5.02
CA SER A 138 14.45 8.94 5.08
C SER A 138 14.10 8.43 3.69
N PHE A 139 13.92 7.13 3.59
CA PHE A 139 13.32 6.49 2.42
C PHE A 139 12.46 5.33 2.87
N SER A 140 11.50 4.97 2.04
CA SER A 140 10.62 3.83 2.27
C SER A 140 10.30 3.10 0.98
N VAL A 141 9.94 1.84 1.12
CA VAL A 141 9.40 1.01 0.03
C VAL A 141 8.12 0.32 0.49
N TRP A 142 7.18 0.16 -0.43
CA TRP A 142 6.00 -0.64 -0.21
C TRP A 142 6.36 -2.12 -0.26
N VAL A 143 5.91 -2.86 0.73
CA VAL A 143 6.17 -4.28 0.93
C VAL A 143 4.89 -5.02 1.26
N LYS A 144 4.94 -6.35 1.16
CA LYS A 144 3.85 -7.25 1.56
C LYS A 144 4.39 -8.28 2.55
N TRP A 145 3.54 -8.80 3.40
CA TRP A 145 3.87 -9.96 4.23
C TRP A 145 4.15 -11.18 3.35
N ASP A 146 5.26 -11.87 3.63
CA ASP A 146 5.55 -13.18 3.02
C ASP A 146 4.64 -14.24 3.65
N LYS A 147 3.52 -14.54 2.99
CA LYS A 147 2.52 -15.50 3.46
C LYS A 147 3.01 -16.95 3.55
N GLN A 148 4.21 -17.26 3.08
CA GLN A 148 4.86 -18.55 3.32
C GLN A 148 5.53 -18.61 4.68
N ARG A 149 5.80 -17.47 5.31
CA ARG A 149 6.54 -17.32 6.58
C ARG A 149 5.73 -16.66 7.70
N VAL A 150 4.68 -15.93 7.33
CA VAL A 150 3.83 -15.18 8.26
C VAL A 150 2.43 -15.78 8.24
N GLU A 151 1.95 -16.19 9.41
CA GLU A 151 0.60 -16.71 9.61
C GLU A 151 -0.30 -15.62 10.21
N GLU A 152 -1.59 -15.73 9.95
CA GLU A 152 -2.62 -14.88 10.55
C GLU A 152 -2.79 -15.16 12.05
N ASP A 153 -3.32 -14.19 12.79
CA ASP A 153 -3.59 -14.26 14.23
C ASP A 153 -2.33 -14.63 15.06
N THR A 154 -1.19 -14.08 14.65
CA THR A 154 0.10 -14.32 15.29
C THR A 154 0.84 -13.01 15.57
N THR A 155 1.79 -13.07 16.49
CA THR A 155 2.79 -12.00 16.69
C THR A 155 4.10 -12.46 16.08
N VAL A 156 4.69 -11.63 15.23
CA VAL A 156 5.97 -11.88 14.56
C VAL A 156 7.02 -10.85 14.95
N VAL A 157 8.29 -11.22 14.83
CA VAL A 157 9.42 -10.31 15.06
C VAL A 157 10.11 -10.03 13.74
N VAL A 158 10.00 -8.80 13.29
CA VAL A 158 10.67 -8.30 12.08
C VAL A 158 12.11 -7.97 12.42
N ASP A 159 13.06 -8.66 11.82
CA ASP A 159 14.51 -8.42 11.96
C ASP A 159 15.01 -7.52 10.83
N TRP A 160 15.49 -6.32 11.17
CA TRP A 160 15.94 -5.32 10.20
C TRP A 160 17.36 -5.55 9.66
N LYS A 161 18.01 -6.64 10.07
CA LYS A 161 19.37 -7.00 9.62
C LYS A 161 20.49 -6.01 10.02
N ASP A 162 20.17 -5.02 10.83
CA ASP A 162 21.09 -4.02 11.38
C ASP A 162 21.25 -4.14 12.89
N GLY A 163 20.67 -5.19 13.48
CA GLY A 163 20.63 -5.46 14.92
C GLY A 163 19.38 -4.96 15.62
N GLY A 164 18.46 -4.30 14.89
CA GLY A 164 17.16 -3.89 15.40
C GLY A 164 16.06 -4.89 15.08
N THR A 165 15.03 -4.93 15.91
CA THR A 165 13.83 -5.75 15.71
C THR A 165 12.56 -4.96 16.01
N THR A 166 11.46 -5.29 15.34
CA THR A 166 10.12 -4.75 15.61
C THR A 166 9.16 -5.92 15.85
N GLU A 167 8.46 -5.92 16.99
CA GLU A 167 7.37 -6.87 17.24
C GLU A 167 6.10 -6.36 16.58
N VAL A 168 5.40 -7.24 15.86
CA VAL A 168 4.21 -6.90 15.07
C VAL A 168 3.13 -7.93 15.27
N ASN A 169 1.91 -7.47 15.51
CA ASN A 169 0.73 -8.32 15.58
C ASN A 169 0.09 -8.43 14.19
N ILE A 170 -0.07 -9.65 13.72
CA ILE A 170 -0.79 -9.95 12.48
C ILE A 170 -2.19 -10.38 12.85
N GLY A 171 -3.18 -9.54 12.53
CA GLY A 171 -4.57 -9.83 12.83
C GLY A 171 -5.10 -11.02 12.02
N PRO A 172 -6.22 -11.62 12.47
CA PRO A 172 -6.87 -12.69 11.73
C PRO A 172 -7.43 -12.14 10.43
N ALA A 173 -7.29 -12.89 9.34
CA ALA A 173 -7.97 -12.56 8.11
C ALA A 173 -9.49 -12.72 8.28
N THR A 174 -10.24 -11.85 7.64
CA THR A 174 -11.69 -11.96 7.56
C THR A 174 -12.09 -12.59 6.25
N GLY A 175 -12.92 -13.63 6.32
CA GLY A 175 -13.60 -14.13 5.14
C GLY A 175 -14.57 -13.08 4.57
N PRO A 176 -15.21 -13.37 3.42
CA PRO A 176 -16.21 -12.49 2.84
C PRO A 176 -17.35 -12.18 3.82
N ASP A 177 -17.85 -10.95 3.80
CA ASP A 177 -19.06 -10.61 4.56
C ASP A 177 -20.23 -11.46 4.02
N LYS A 178 -20.98 -12.11 4.92
CA LYS A 178 -22.15 -12.93 4.57
C LYS A 178 -23.22 -12.18 3.79
N ASP A 179 -23.31 -10.84 3.94
CA ASP A 179 -24.28 -9.98 3.26
C ASP A 179 -23.71 -9.31 2.00
N GLU A 180 -22.44 -9.60 1.64
CA GLU A 180 -21.71 -9.01 0.52
C GLU A 180 -22.40 -9.29 -0.82
N VAL A 181 -22.66 -8.22 -1.56
CA VAL A 181 -23.29 -8.27 -2.89
C VAL A 181 -22.28 -8.00 -4.00
N LEU A 182 -21.31 -7.15 -3.76
CA LEU A 182 -20.23 -6.82 -4.71
C LEU A 182 -18.95 -6.53 -3.94
N TYR A 183 -17.88 -7.23 -4.29
CA TYR A 183 -16.52 -6.96 -3.81
C TYR A 183 -15.54 -7.08 -4.98
N LYS A 184 -14.45 -6.32 -4.94
CA LYS A 184 -13.48 -6.28 -6.02
C LYS A 184 -12.08 -6.05 -5.48
N TRP A 185 -11.07 -6.62 -6.14
CA TRP A 185 -9.67 -6.40 -5.83
C TRP A 185 -8.80 -6.61 -7.06
N GLY A 186 -7.53 -6.23 -6.96
CA GLY A 186 -6.54 -6.47 -8.01
C GLY A 186 -5.13 -6.54 -7.45
N TRP A 187 -4.22 -7.10 -8.24
CA TRP A 187 -2.81 -7.19 -7.91
C TRP A 187 -1.95 -7.14 -9.17
N ILE A 188 -0.68 -6.78 -9.01
CA ILE A 188 0.31 -6.79 -10.09
C ILE A 188 0.89 -8.19 -10.20
N ASP A 189 1.08 -8.70 -11.42
CA ASP A 189 1.69 -10.01 -11.68
C ASP A 189 3.15 -10.04 -11.18
N GLU A 190 3.53 -11.10 -10.51
CA GLU A 190 4.86 -11.25 -9.90
C GLU A 190 6.01 -11.33 -10.93
N ASN A 191 5.71 -11.79 -12.16
CA ASN A 191 6.70 -11.99 -13.21
C ASN A 191 6.65 -10.91 -14.30
N ASP A 192 5.57 -10.13 -14.37
CA ASP A 192 5.37 -9.05 -15.35
C ASP A 192 4.72 -7.84 -14.68
N SER A 193 5.53 -6.90 -14.21
CA SER A 193 5.06 -5.69 -13.52
C SER A 193 4.16 -4.78 -14.37
N THR A 194 3.99 -5.08 -15.65
CA THR A 194 3.04 -4.39 -16.54
C THR A 194 1.70 -5.10 -16.65
N LEU A 195 1.56 -6.30 -16.10
CA LEU A 195 0.33 -7.07 -16.11
C LEU A 195 -0.38 -6.93 -14.76
N ILE A 196 -1.67 -6.57 -14.82
CA ILE A 196 -2.48 -6.37 -13.63
C ILE A 196 -3.65 -7.36 -13.70
N HIS A 197 -3.83 -8.09 -12.62
CA HIS A 197 -4.95 -8.99 -12.42
C HIS A 197 -6.07 -8.27 -11.67
N TRP A 198 -7.30 -8.46 -12.10
CA TRP A 198 -8.49 -7.96 -11.45
C TRP A 198 -9.48 -9.08 -11.22
N GLN A 199 -10.09 -9.10 -10.04
CA GLN A 199 -11.13 -10.04 -9.69
C GLN A 199 -12.31 -9.32 -9.03
N ALA A 200 -13.54 -9.68 -9.42
CA ALA A 200 -14.74 -9.22 -8.75
C ALA A 200 -15.54 -10.45 -8.27
N ARG A 201 -15.98 -10.39 -7.00
CA ARG A 201 -16.89 -11.35 -6.39
C ARG A 201 -18.27 -10.73 -6.32
N ILE A 202 -19.25 -11.38 -6.94
CA ILE A 202 -20.61 -10.90 -7.07
C ILE A 202 -21.53 -11.85 -6.33
N ASN A 203 -22.41 -11.28 -5.50
CA ASN A 203 -23.50 -11.98 -4.81
C ASN A 203 -23.02 -13.14 -3.89
N TYR A 204 -21.99 -12.89 -3.08
CA TYR A 204 -21.60 -13.86 -2.03
C TYR A 204 -22.76 -14.13 -1.05
N ALA A 205 -23.61 -13.14 -0.82
CA ALA A 205 -24.84 -13.21 -0.01
C ALA A 205 -25.91 -14.15 -0.59
N LYS A 206 -25.75 -14.65 -1.83
CA LYS A 206 -26.70 -15.56 -2.52
C LYS A 206 -28.13 -15.00 -2.58
N LYS A 207 -28.27 -13.69 -2.75
CA LYS A 207 -29.58 -13.02 -2.97
C LYS A 207 -30.13 -13.40 -4.35
N ASN A 208 -31.46 -13.42 -4.47
CA ASN A 208 -32.07 -13.51 -5.79
C ASN A 208 -32.03 -12.14 -6.47
N ILE A 209 -31.18 -11.96 -7.48
CA ILE A 209 -31.03 -10.70 -8.21
C ILE A 209 -31.54 -10.93 -9.63
N GLN A 210 -32.54 -10.12 -10.04
CA GLN A 210 -33.17 -10.23 -11.35
C GLN A 210 -32.47 -9.34 -12.36
N LYS A 211 -32.22 -9.87 -13.58
CA LYS A 211 -31.54 -9.20 -14.67
C LYS A 211 -30.25 -8.50 -14.24
N ALA A 212 -29.43 -9.21 -13.49
CA ALA A 212 -28.16 -8.70 -13.02
C ALA A 212 -27.23 -8.36 -14.18
N VAL A 213 -26.61 -7.19 -14.11
CA VAL A 213 -25.61 -6.72 -15.06
C VAL A 213 -24.41 -6.19 -14.26
N TYR A 214 -23.24 -6.72 -14.54
CA TYR A 214 -21.98 -6.22 -14.01
C TYR A 214 -21.28 -5.35 -15.07
N THR A 215 -20.84 -4.18 -14.68
CA THR A 215 -20.07 -3.25 -15.54
C THR A 215 -18.73 -2.96 -14.86
N ASP A 216 -17.66 -3.09 -15.63
CA ASP A 216 -16.31 -2.80 -15.20
C ASP A 216 -15.79 -1.56 -15.93
N ILE A 217 -15.19 -0.64 -15.18
CA ILE A 217 -14.63 0.62 -15.66
C ILE A 217 -13.17 0.67 -15.25
N ILE A 218 -12.29 0.48 -16.24
CA ILE A 218 -10.86 0.45 -16.04
C ILE A 218 -10.32 1.86 -15.83
N GLY A 219 -9.54 2.06 -14.79
CA GLY A 219 -8.90 3.34 -14.48
C GLY A 219 -7.77 3.72 -15.44
N GLY A 220 -7.14 4.86 -15.16
CA GLY A 220 -6.05 5.39 -15.99
C GLY A 220 -4.80 4.50 -16.01
N ASN A 221 -3.91 4.78 -16.97
CA ASN A 221 -2.61 4.14 -17.14
C ASN A 221 -2.64 2.62 -17.38
N GLN A 222 -3.77 2.05 -17.78
CA GLN A 222 -3.93 0.64 -18.10
C GLN A 222 -5.01 0.40 -19.16
N ASN A 223 -4.89 -0.68 -19.87
CA ASN A 223 -5.83 -1.10 -20.91
C ASN A 223 -6.27 -2.54 -20.67
N LEU A 224 -7.54 -2.86 -20.96
CA LEU A 224 -8.05 -4.23 -20.97
C LEU A 224 -7.23 -5.11 -21.91
N VAL A 225 -6.82 -6.27 -21.44
CA VAL A 225 -6.30 -7.33 -22.29
C VAL A 225 -7.49 -8.05 -22.91
N SER A 226 -7.79 -7.78 -24.18
CA SER A 226 -8.95 -8.36 -24.88
C SER A 226 -8.93 -9.87 -24.85
N GLY A 227 -10.08 -10.49 -24.57
CA GLY A 227 -10.24 -11.93 -24.46
C GLY A 227 -9.73 -12.54 -23.14
N SER A 228 -9.31 -11.73 -22.17
CA SER A 228 -8.87 -12.21 -20.85
C SER A 228 -10.01 -12.41 -19.85
N ILE A 229 -11.22 -11.94 -20.19
CA ILE A 229 -12.35 -11.97 -19.25
C ILE A 229 -12.90 -13.39 -19.10
N SER A 230 -12.94 -13.85 -17.87
CA SER A 230 -13.56 -15.11 -17.46
C SER A 230 -14.64 -14.82 -16.42
N VAL A 231 -15.82 -15.41 -16.59
CA VAL A 231 -16.95 -15.25 -15.69
C VAL A 231 -17.45 -16.64 -15.29
N ALA A 232 -17.45 -16.94 -14.01
CA ALA A 232 -17.79 -18.26 -13.49
C ALA A 232 -18.78 -18.22 -12.34
N ASN A 233 -19.71 -19.17 -12.34
CA ASN A 233 -20.46 -19.53 -11.14
C ASN A 233 -19.56 -20.34 -10.22
N VAL A 234 -19.58 -20.00 -8.93
CA VAL A 234 -18.71 -20.64 -7.95
C VAL A 234 -19.45 -21.02 -6.67
N THR A 235 -18.93 -22.06 -6.00
CA THR A 235 -19.33 -22.44 -4.65
C THR A 235 -18.13 -22.33 -3.72
N TYR A 236 -18.19 -21.42 -2.76
CA TYR A 236 -17.16 -21.24 -1.73
C TYR A 236 -17.18 -22.40 -0.73
N SER A 237 -16.00 -22.78 -0.27
CA SER A 237 -15.79 -23.67 0.88
C SER A 237 -16.31 -23.01 2.18
N SER A 238 -16.46 -23.80 3.22
CA SER A 238 -17.04 -23.34 4.50
C SER A 238 -16.19 -22.28 5.22
N ASP A 239 -14.88 -22.23 4.91
CA ASP A 239 -13.95 -21.22 5.43
C ASP A 239 -14.07 -19.87 4.71
N GLY A 240 -14.76 -19.82 3.56
CA GLY A 240 -14.90 -18.62 2.74
C GLY A 240 -13.64 -18.23 1.96
N GLU A 241 -12.61 -19.08 1.97
CA GLU A 241 -11.32 -18.78 1.32
C GLU A 241 -11.22 -19.31 -0.09
N ASN A 242 -11.59 -20.57 -0.24
CA ASN A 242 -11.48 -21.29 -1.50
C ASN A 242 -12.84 -21.47 -2.15
N TYR A 243 -12.87 -21.60 -3.46
CA TYR A 243 -14.10 -21.91 -4.19
C TYR A 243 -13.88 -22.96 -5.27
N ASN A 244 -14.95 -23.68 -5.60
CA ASN A 244 -15.02 -24.53 -6.75
C ASN A 244 -15.75 -23.84 -7.88
N VAL A 245 -15.28 -23.99 -9.11
CA VAL A 245 -15.97 -23.49 -10.30
C VAL A 245 -17.05 -24.48 -10.70
N ASP A 246 -18.32 -24.06 -10.69
CA ASP A 246 -19.48 -24.86 -11.04
C ASP A 246 -19.80 -24.78 -12.54
N GLY A 247 -19.37 -23.72 -13.21
CA GLY A 247 -19.55 -23.52 -14.65
C GLY A 247 -19.22 -22.09 -15.08
N TYR A 248 -18.97 -21.92 -16.37
CA TYR A 248 -18.63 -20.63 -16.96
C TYR A 248 -19.80 -20.02 -17.71
N TYR A 249 -19.85 -18.69 -17.71
CA TYR A 249 -20.75 -17.91 -18.56
C TYR A 249 -20.28 -17.98 -20.02
N PRO A 250 -21.22 -18.02 -20.99
CA PRO A 250 -20.86 -17.98 -22.40
C PRO A 250 -20.24 -16.64 -22.77
N GLN A 251 -19.26 -16.63 -23.67
CA GLN A 251 -18.61 -15.41 -24.14
C GLN A 251 -19.58 -14.37 -24.70
N ALA A 252 -20.72 -14.79 -25.24
CA ALA A 252 -21.78 -13.91 -25.73
C ALA A 252 -22.44 -13.06 -24.64
N SER A 253 -22.26 -13.38 -23.37
CA SER A 253 -22.73 -12.57 -22.23
C SER A 253 -21.80 -11.40 -21.92
N ILE A 254 -20.60 -11.36 -22.51
CA ILE A 254 -19.55 -10.39 -22.23
C ILE A 254 -19.45 -9.42 -23.42
N LEU A 255 -19.53 -8.14 -23.14
CA LEU A 255 -19.37 -7.07 -24.12
C LEU A 255 -18.17 -6.19 -23.71
N GLU A 256 -17.05 -6.30 -24.41
CA GLU A 256 -15.91 -5.42 -24.23
C GLU A 256 -16.21 -4.01 -24.78
N ASN A 257 -15.98 -2.97 -23.98
CA ASN A 257 -16.16 -1.57 -24.32
C ASN A 257 -14.81 -0.94 -24.76
N GLY A 258 -14.14 -1.59 -25.70
CA GLY A 258 -12.77 -1.26 -26.10
C GLY A 258 -11.79 -1.60 -24.98
N VAL A 259 -10.81 -0.72 -24.76
CA VAL A 259 -9.75 -0.92 -23.74
C VAL A 259 -10.14 -0.43 -22.34
N ASN A 260 -11.26 0.27 -22.20
CA ASN A 260 -11.63 1.00 -20.99
C ASN A 260 -12.59 0.25 -20.06
N GLY A 261 -12.96 -0.99 -20.40
CA GLY A 261 -13.85 -1.77 -19.58
C GLY A 261 -14.72 -2.75 -20.36
N PHE A 262 -15.68 -3.33 -19.67
CA PHE A 262 -16.63 -4.29 -20.26
C PHE A 262 -17.93 -4.36 -19.45
N THR A 263 -18.92 -5.01 -20.03
CA THR A 263 -20.18 -5.29 -19.37
C THR A 263 -20.49 -6.79 -19.50
N VAL A 264 -21.00 -7.38 -18.42
CA VAL A 264 -21.44 -8.77 -18.38
C VAL A 264 -22.93 -8.83 -18.09
N ASN A 265 -23.72 -9.42 -18.99
CA ASN A 265 -25.11 -9.74 -18.73
C ASN A 265 -25.17 -11.08 -17.97
N LEU A 266 -25.45 -11.01 -16.68
CA LEU A 266 -25.50 -12.19 -15.79
C LEU A 266 -26.88 -12.84 -15.77
N GLY A 267 -27.95 -12.13 -16.18
CA GLY A 267 -29.32 -12.60 -16.09
C GLY A 267 -29.82 -12.66 -14.64
N ASP A 268 -30.72 -13.60 -14.36
CA ASP A 268 -31.20 -13.85 -13.00
C ASP A 268 -30.20 -14.72 -12.26
N ILE A 269 -29.70 -14.23 -11.12
CA ILE A 269 -28.66 -14.89 -10.33
C ILE A 269 -29.14 -15.14 -8.89
N SER A 270 -28.70 -16.26 -8.30
CA SER A 270 -28.92 -16.61 -6.89
C SER A 270 -27.71 -17.29 -6.24
N ASN A 271 -26.60 -17.34 -6.97
CA ASN A 271 -25.33 -17.94 -6.59
C ASN A 271 -24.22 -16.90 -6.61
N THR A 272 -23.04 -17.26 -6.13
CA THR A 272 -21.86 -16.41 -6.20
C THR A 272 -21.22 -16.53 -7.58
N ILE A 273 -20.77 -15.39 -8.11
CA ILE A 273 -20.09 -15.30 -9.40
C ILE A 273 -18.74 -14.65 -9.18
N ILE A 274 -17.71 -15.18 -9.86
CA ILE A 274 -16.40 -14.57 -9.96
C ILE A 274 -16.20 -14.07 -11.39
N VAL A 275 -15.70 -12.86 -11.50
CA VAL A 275 -15.25 -12.24 -12.76
C VAL A 275 -13.76 -11.99 -12.66
N ASP A 276 -12.98 -12.67 -13.49
CA ASP A 276 -11.52 -12.54 -13.58
C ASP A 276 -11.15 -11.92 -14.92
N TYR A 277 -10.17 -11.02 -14.94
CA TYR A 277 -9.63 -10.46 -16.16
C TYR A 277 -8.28 -9.78 -15.94
N LEU A 278 -7.62 -9.44 -17.02
CA LEU A 278 -6.31 -8.82 -17.04
C LEU A 278 -6.36 -7.43 -17.66
N THR A 279 -5.55 -6.53 -17.13
CA THR A 279 -5.21 -5.28 -17.77
C THR A 279 -3.71 -5.16 -17.95
N ARG A 280 -3.28 -4.33 -18.89
CA ARG A 280 -1.87 -4.04 -19.14
C ARG A 280 -1.59 -2.56 -18.90
N ALA A 281 -0.60 -2.28 -18.07
CA ALA A 281 -0.12 -0.94 -17.81
C ALA A 281 0.39 -0.27 -19.10
N THR A 282 -0.01 0.98 -19.33
CA THR A 282 0.42 1.77 -20.49
C THR A 282 1.62 2.66 -20.18
N ASP A 283 1.95 2.79 -18.91
CA ASP A 283 3.07 3.56 -18.38
C ASP A 283 4.34 2.70 -18.09
N GLY A 284 4.34 1.43 -18.54
CA GLY A 284 5.45 0.51 -18.30
C GLY A 284 5.52 -0.02 -16.87
N GLY A 285 4.44 0.02 -16.11
CA GLY A 285 4.41 -0.45 -14.71
C GLY A 285 4.94 0.60 -13.71
N LEU A 286 5.00 1.87 -14.10
CA LEU A 286 5.58 2.94 -13.27
C LEU A 286 4.63 3.47 -12.21
N SER A 287 3.31 3.39 -12.41
CA SER A 287 2.33 3.81 -11.41
C SER A 287 2.50 3.04 -10.10
N GLN A 288 2.38 3.74 -9.00
CA GLN A 288 2.39 3.11 -7.66
C GLN A 288 1.13 2.28 -7.42
N GLN A 289 0.01 2.71 -7.99
CA GLN A 289 -1.28 2.03 -7.92
C GLN A 289 -1.97 2.10 -9.28
N TYR A 290 -2.87 1.15 -9.52
CA TYR A 290 -3.81 1.15 -10.64
C TYR A 290 -5.22 1.09 -10.07
N GLU A 291 -6.07 2.01 -10.49
CA GLU A 291 -7.45 2.12 -10.03
C GLU A 291 -8.39 1.32 -10.91
N ASN A 292 -9.51 0.86 -10.34
CA ASN A 292 -10.55 0.19 -11.06
C ASN A 292 -11.91 0.36 -10.36
N ARG A 293 -12.99 0.30 -11.12
CA ARG A 293 -14.34 0.45 -10.61
C ARG A 293 -15.26 -0.64 -11.15
N GLY A 294 -16.01 -1.27 -10.25
CA GLY A 294 -17.04 -2.24 -10.57
C GLY A 294 -18.43 -1.70 -10.22
N GLU A 295 -19.41 -1.99 -11.05
CA GLU A 295 -20.80 -1.65 -10.83
C GLU A 295 -21.70 -2.88 -11.04
N LEU A 296 -22.59 -3.15 -10.11
CA LEU A 296 -23.62 -4.19 -10.25
C LEU A 296 -25.00 -3.55 -10.18
N THR A 297 -25.84 -3.87 -11.15
CA THR A 297 -27.25 -3.47 -11.22
C THR A 297 -28.15 -4.68 -11.34
N GLY A 298 -29.40 -4.54 -10.96
CA GLY A 298 -30.47 -5.52 -11.12
C GLY A 298 -31.83 -4.87 -10.91
N GLU A 299 -32.92 -5.51 -11.36
CA GLU A 299 -34.25 -4.89 -11.25
C GLU A 299 -34.75 -4.75 -9.81
N ASN A 300 -34.27 -5.58 -8.91
CA ASN A 300 -34.75 -5.68 -7.53
C ASN A 300 -33.66 -5.40 -6.48
N ILE A 301 -32.56 -4.76 -6.88
CA ILE A 301 -31.52 -4.27 -5.96
C ILE A 301 -31.18 -2.81 -6.29
N GLU A 302 -30.72 -2.06 -5.31
CA GLU A 302 -30.05 -0.79 -5.54
C GLU A 302 -28.71 -1.03 -6.22
N LYS A 303 -28.30 -0.08 -7.07
CA LYS A 303 -26.99 -0.12 -7.74
C LYS A 303 -25.87 -0.22 -6.69
N GLN A 304 -25.06 -1.25 -6.82
CA GLN A 304 -23.83 -1.41 -6.04
C GLN A 304 -22.65 -0.86 -6.83
N VAL A 305 -21.76 -0.17 -6.14
CA VAL A 305 -20.53 0.40 -6.73
C VAL A 305 -19.37 0.10 -5.81
N VAL A 306 -18.25 -0.33 -6.37
CA VAL A 306 -16.98 -0.53 -5.67
C VAL A 306 -15.87 0.13 -6.46
N GLU A 307 -15.07 0.95 -5.80
CA GLU A 307 -13.85 1.56 -6.32
C GLU A 307 -12.67 0.98 -5.56
N VAL A 308 -11.67 0.51 -6.29
CA VAL A 308 -10.52 -0.21 -5.72
C VAL A 308 -9.25 0.18 -6.44
N HIS A 309 -8.15 -0.06 -5.79
CA HIS A 309 -6.82 0.04 -6.39
C HIS A 309 -6.01 -1.24 -6.12
N THR A 310 -4.98 -1.47 -6.91
CA THR A 310 -3.97 -2.48 -6.57
C THR A 310 -3.26 -2.10 -5.29
N PRO A 311 -2.69 -3.06 -4.54
CA PRO A 311 -1.78 -2.74 -3.45
C PRO A 311 -0.70 -1.76 -3.90
N ASN A 312 -0.28 -0.90 -2.99
CA ASN A 312 0.77 0.07 -3.24
C ASN A 312 2.08 -0.61 -3.65
N ASN A 313 2.75 -0.03 -4.62
CA ASN A 313 4.06 -0.45 -5.10
C ASN A 313 4.94 0.77 -5.28
N GLY A 314 6.23 0.60 -5.10
CA GLY A 314 7.15 1.69 -5.30
C GLY A 314 7.89 2.07 -4.04
N GLY A 315 8.53 3.21 -4.10
CA GLY A 315 9.28 3.76 -2.99
C GLY A 315 9.36 5.27 -3.11
N ASN A 316 9.71 5.89 -2.02
CA ASN A 316 9.95 7.32 -1.96
C ASN A 316 11.12 7.61 -1.02
N GLY A 317 11.71 8.79 -1.17
CA GLY A 317 12.75 9.23 -0.26
C GLY A 317 12.88 10.74 -0.28
N ASN A 318 13.18 11.28 0.88
CA ASN A 318 13.47 12.69 1.01
C ASN A 318 14.63 12.92 1.99
N ALA A 319 15.41 13.94 1.71
CA ALA A 319 16.47 14.44 2.59
C ALA A 319 16.04 15.75 3.20
N SER A 320 14.80 15.84 3.63
CA SER A 320 14.24 17.04 4.27
C SER A 320 14.33 16.94 5.79
N MET A 321 14.68 18.08 6.39
CA MET A 321 14.57 18.29 7.84
C MET A 321 13.12 18.59 8.26
N LYS A 322 12.20 18.62 7.31
CA LYS A 322 10.78 18.92 7.51
C LYS A 322 9.92 17.72 7.22
N LEU A 323 8.78 17.65 7.89
CA LEU A 323 7.75 16.65 7.65
C LEU A 323 6.37 17.30 7.55
N SER A 324 5.40 16.50 7.11
CA SER A 324 3.99 16.89 7.13
C SER A 324 3.18 15.78 7.80
N ILE A 325 2.15 16.18 8.56
CA ILE A 325 1.19 15.28 9.19
C ILE A 325 -0.15 15.53 8.55
N SER A 326 -0.77 14.50 8.02
CA SER A 326 -2.06 14.57 7.35
C SER A 326 -3.01 13.52 7.90
N GLY A 327 -4.29 13.80 7.79
CA GLY A 327 -5.32 12.86 8.19
C GLY A 327 -6.68 13.25 7.62
N GLU A 328 -7.65 12.39 7.84
CA GLU A 328 -9.02 12.63 7.43
C GLU A 328 -10.02 12.34 8.56
N LYS A 329 -11.18 12.92 8.42
CA LYS A 329 -12.32 12.72 9.29
C LYS A 329 -13.40 11.94 8.58
N THR A 330 -13.79 10.82 9.15
CA THR A 330 -14.92 10.00 8.71
C THR A 330 -16.10 10.16 9.64
N TRP A 331 -17.33 10.11 9.10
CA TRP A 331 -18.57 10.21 9.85
C TRP A 331 -19.42 8.94 9.67
N ILE A 332 -19.84 8.34 10.78
CA ILE A 332 -20.82 7.25 10.83
C ILE A 332 -22.11 7.82 11.43
N ASP A 333 -22.99 8.39 10.57
CA ASP A 333 -24.16 9.15 10.99
C ASP A 333 -25.30 9.20 9.94
N ASP A 334 -25.40 8.15 9.10
CA ASP A 334 -26.41 8.04 8.03
C ASP A 334 -26.43 9.28 7.11
N ASN A 335 -25.25 9.67 6.64
CA ASN A 335 -25.07 10.84 5.77
C ASN A 335 -25.60 12.15 6.39
N ASN A 336 -25.40 12.34 7.70
CA ASN A 336 -25.91 13.48 8.45
C ASN A 336 -27.46 13.56 8.47
N ALA A 337 -28.15 12.40 8.49
CA ALA A 337 -29.61 12.35 8.46
C ALA A 337 -30.28 13.15 9.58
N ARG A 338 -29.60 13.33 10.72
CA ARG A 338 -30.06 14.12 11.85
C ARG A 338 -29.65 15.60 11.81
N GLY A 339 -28.87 16.03 10.82
CA GLY A 339 -28.42 17.42 10.69
C GLY A 339 -27.50 17.89 11.83
N LEU A 340 -26.79 17.00 12.51
CA LEU A 340 -26.00 17.30 13.71
C LEU A 340 -24.49 17.47 13.43
N ARG A 341 -24.02 17.22 12.20
CA ARG A 341 -22.63 17.53 11.86
C ARG A 341 -22.36 19.02 12.01
N PRO A 342 -21.31 19.41 12.72
CA PRO A 342 -20.90 20.81 12.79
C PRO A 342 -20.38 21.30 11.43
N SER A 343 -20.31 22.60 11.26
CA SER A 343 -19.74 23.21 10.05
C SER A 343 -18.22 23.00 9.92
N PHE A 344 -17.55 22.75 11.02
CA PHE A 344 -16.12 22.41 11.10
C PHE A 344 -15.86 21.56 12.36
N ILE A 345 -14.74 20.84 12.35
CA ILE A 345 -14.11 20.26 13.54
C ILE A 345 -12.73 20.91 13.71
N SER A 346 -12.22 20.94 14.94
CA SER A 346 -10.87 21.42 15.21
C SER A 346 -9.94 20.26 15.52
N ILE A 347 -8.85 20.16 14.76
CA ILE A 347 -7.77 19.20 14.99
C ILE A 347 -6.57 19.96 15.58
N GLU A 348 -6.08 19.49 16.71
CA GLU A 348 -4.94 20.05 17.42
C GLU A 348 -3.70 19.24 17.14
N LEU A 349 -2.59 19.92 16.83
CA LEU A 349 -1.27 19.32 16.63
C LEU A 349 -0.45 19.43 17.91
N TYR A 350 0.14 18.34 18.31
CA TYR A 350 1.03 18.22 19.46
C TYR A 350 2.44 17.87 19.01
N ARG A 351 3.46 18.36 19.71
CA ARG A 351 4.85 18.01 19.56
C ARG A 351 5.45 17.71 20.94
N ASN A 352 5.98 16.50 21.13
CA ASN A 352 6.46 16.01 22.43
C ASN A 352 5.42 16.19 23.56
N GLY A 353 4.14 16.03 23.24
CA GLY A 353 3.03 16.19 24.18
C GLY A 353 2.55 17.63 24.43
N GLU A 354 3.19 18.64 23.85
CA GLU A 354 2.74 20.04 23.89
C GLU A 354 1.97 20.42 22.65
N LYS A 355 0.80 21.07 22.81
CA LYS A 355 0.02 21.61 21.70
C LYS A 355 0.80 22.76 21.04
N ILE A 356 1.06 22.65 19.73
CA ILE A 356 1.82 23.65 18.97
C ILE A 356 1.01 24.35 17.89
N ASP A 357 -0.06 23.73 17.39
CA ASP A 357 -0.92 24.29 16.35
C ASP A 357 -2.35 23.74 16.46
N SER A 358 -3.29 24.29 15.73
CA SER A 358 -4.60 23.71 15.50
C SER A 358 -5.20 24.20 14.18
N ARG A 359 -6.06 23.36 13.59
CA ARG A 359 -6.68 23.64 12.30
C ARG A 359 -8.14 23.26 12.32
N ASP A 360 -9.00 24.13 11.78
CA ASP A 360 -10.38 23.85 11.52
C ASP A 360 -10.51 23.10 10.19
N VAL A 361 -11.27 22.03 10.17
CA VAL A 361 -11.47 21.11 9.05
C VAL A 361 -12.95 21.09 8.70
N THR A 362 -13.27 21.27 7.44
CA THR A 362 -14.65 21.41 6.95
C THR A 362 -14.97 20.43 5.83
N ALA A 363 -16.24 20.33 5.47
CA ALA A 363 -16.70 19.56 4.32
C ALA A 363 -16.13 20.07 2.98
N LYS A 364 -15.68 21.33 2.90
CA LYS A 364 -15.07 21.88 1.67
C LYS A 364 -13.72 21.24 1.36
N GLU A 365 -12.96 20.89 2.39
CA GLU A 365 -11.70 20.14 2.29
C GLU A 365 -11.94 18.62 2.25
N ASN A 366 -13.18 18.16 2.01
CA ASN A 366 -13.58 16.76 2.13
C ASN A 366 -13.20 16.14 3.48
N TRP A 367 -13.23 16.95 4.54
CA TRP A 367 -12.82 16.55 5.88
C TRP A 367 -11.37 16.11 6.00
N LYS A 368 -10.49 16.52 5.08
CA LYS A 368 -9.05 16.25 5.11
C LYS A 368 -8.28 17.43 5.67
N TYR A 369 -7.19 17.14 6.37
CA TYR A 369 -6.31 18.16 6.92
C TYR A 369 -4.84 17.79 6.74
N SER A 370 -3.98 18.81 6.83
CA SER A 370 -2.53 18.62 6.79
C SER A 370 -1.85 19.76 7.55
N PHE A 371 -0.92 19.39 8.42
CA PHE A 371 0.07 20.28 9.01
C PHE A 371 1.38 20.08 8.25
N THR A 372 1.92 21.14 7.66
CA THR A 372 3.07 21.04 6.76
C THR A 372 4.24 21.85 7.31
N ASN A 373 5.46 21.60 6.80
CA ASN A 373 6.67 22.34 7.16
C ASN A 373 7.04 22.22 8.65
N LEU A 374 6.75 21.07 9.26
CA LEU A 374 7.11 20.78 10.65
C LEU A 374 8.57 20.34 10.73
N ASP A 375 9.29 20.78 11.76
CA ASP A 375 10.66 20.33 12.00
C ASP A 375 10.67 18.83 12.36
N LYS A 376 11.47 18.05 11.66
CA LYS A 376 11.57 16.59 11.92
C LYS A 376 12.41 16.30 13.18
N TYR A 377 13.41 17.14 13.43
CA TYR A 377 14.38 16.96 14.51
C TYR A 377 14.45 18.20 15.39
N ASP A 378 14.82 18.03 16.66
CA ASP A 378 15.20 19.13 17.55
C ASP A 378 16.64 19.60 17.26
N GLU A 379 17.09 20.65 17.95
CA GLU A 379 18.43 21.22 17.81
C GLU A 379 19.57 20.23 18.16
N SER A 380 19.26 19.16 18.89
CA SER A 380 20.21 18.09 19.21
C SER A 380 20.23 16.96 18.18
N GLY A 381 19.35 17.00 17.17
CA GLY A 381 19.19 15.98 16.15
C GLY A 381 18.29 14.82 16.55
N LYS A 382 17.53 14.94 17.65
CA LYS A 382 16.56 13.94 18.08
C LYS A 382 15.23 14.19 17.37
N LEU A 383 14.59 13.10 16.89
CA LEU A 383 13.25 13.15 16.30
C LEU A 383 12.25 13.75 17.29
N TYR A 384 11.41 14.66 16.78
CA TYR A 384 10.22 15.09 17.48
C TYR A 384 9.16 14.02 17.43
N ASP A 385 8.44 13.86 18.54
CA ASP A 385 7.23 13.05 18.63
C ASP A 385 6.02 13.94 18.32
N TYR A 386 5.31 13.67 17.24
CA TYR A 386 4.14 14.41 16.81
C TYR A 386 2.88 13.57 16.98
N ASP A 387 1.82 14.19 17.47
CA ASP A 387 0.49 13.60 17.62
C ASP A 387 -0.59 14.62 17.25
N VAL A 388 -1.77 14.15 16.88
CA VAL A 388 -2.94 14.98 16.61
C VAL A 388 -4.10 14.56 17.50
N LYS A 389 -4.95 15.51 17.87
CA LYS A 389 -6.17 15.24 18.67
C LYS A 389 -7.35 16.01 18.12
N GLU A 390 -8.49 15.35 18.02
CA GLU A 390 -9.73 16.01 17.69
C GLU A 390 -10.33 16.66 18.95
N VAL A 391 -10.74 17.92 18.84
CA VAL A 391 -11.57 18.54 19.88
C VAL A 391 -12.94 17.84 19.89
N PRO A 392 -13.44 17.37 21.05
CA PRO A 392 -14.66 16.57 21.13
C PRO A 392 -15.85 17.23 20.43
N VAL A 393 -16.53 16.47 19.59
CA VAL A 393 -17.71 16.90 18.83
C VAL A 393 -18.98 16.48 19.56
N SER A 394 -19.87 17.44 19.85
CA SER A 394 -21.14 17.18 20.52
C SER A 394 -22.00 16.18 19.74
N ASN A 395 -22.65 15.24 20.44
CA ASN A 395 -23.48 14.15 19.91
C ASN A 395 -22.74 13.05 19.16
N TYR A 396 -21.42 13.02 19.21
CA TYR A 396 -20.60 11.97 18.60
C TYR A 396 -19.66 11.36 19.62
N THR A 397 -19.33 10.10 19.41
CA THR A 397 -18.15 9.45 19.99
C THR A 397 -17.07 9.45 18.93
N SER A 398 -15.83 9.79 19.32
CA SER A 398 -14.66 9.79 18.41
C SER A 398 -13.78 8.58 18.67
N GLN A 399 -13.31 7.95 17.60
CA GLN A 399 -12.25 6.96 17.58
C GLN A 399 -11.11 7.53 16.74
N GLN A 400 -9.88 7.41 17.23
CA GLN A 400 -8.67 7.80 16.50
C GLN A 400 -7.95 6.55 15.98
N GLU A 401 -7.55 6.58 14.72
CA GLU A 401 -6.74 5.56 14.05
C GLU A 401 -5.56 6.25 13.36
N GLY A 402 -4.38 6.18 13.96
CA GLY A 402 -3.24 6.99 13.56
C GLY A 402 -3.59 8.49 13.60
N HIS A 403 -3.53 9.15 12.46
CA HIS A 403 -3.93 10.56 12.33
C HIS A 403 -5.38 10.72 11.81
N ASN A 404 -6.14 9.65 11.64
CA ASN A 404 -7.53 9.70 11.20
C ASN A 404 -8.50 9.69 12.38
N PHE A 405 -9.67 10.29 12.18
CA PHE A 405 -10.72 10.33 13.19
C PHE A 405 -12.05 9.82 12.62
N ILE A 406 -12.71 8.92 13.35
CA ILE A 406 -14.01 8.37 13.00
C ILE A 406 -15.01 8.83 14.07
N ASN A 407 -16.01 9.63 13.69
CA ASN A 407 -17.06 10.03 14.60
C ASN A 407 -18.36 9.27 14.32
N THR A 408 -18.80 8.52 15.33
CA THR A 408 -20.05 7.79 15.31
C THR A 408 -21.12 8.58 16.08
N ILE A 409 -22.29 8.75 15.48
CA ILE A 409 -23.41 9.47 16.13
C ILE A 409 -23.91 8.70 17.34
N ILE A 410 -24.09 9.40 18.46
CA ILE A 410 -24.66 8.80 19.68
C ILE A 410 -26.14 8.50 19.44
N PRO A 411 -26.61 7.25 19.61
CA PRO A 411 -28.02 6.91 19.49
C PRO A 411 -28.90 7.72 20.46
N VAL A 412 -30.03 8.17 19.99
CA VAL A 412 -31.05 8.75 20.89
C VAL A 412 -31.67 7.60 21.71
N LYS A 413 -31.60 7.71 23.01
CA LYS A 413 -32.35 6.80 23.86
C LYS A 413 -33.85 7.14 23.67
N GLU A 414 -34.58 6.25 23.00
CA GLU A 414 -36.05 6.38 22.97
C GLU A 414 -36.58 6.34 24.40
N GLU A 415 -37.08 7.46 24.87
CA GLU A 415 -37.91 7.45 26.08
C GLU A 415 -39.20 6.73 25.74
N THR A 416 -39.39 5.56 26.31
CA THR A 416 -40.67 4.85 26.26
C THR A 416 -41.72 5.76 26.86
N PRO A 417 -42.86 6.08 26.16
CA PRO A 417 -43.88 6.95 26.72
C PRO A 417 -44.43 6.32 28.01
N GLU A 418 -44.31 7.07 29.11
CA GLU A 418 -44.94 6.67 30.37
C GLU A 418 -46.47 6.54 30.14
N LYS A 419 -46.95 5.32 30.38
CA LYS A 419 -48.39 5.02 30.38
C LYS A 419 -49.06 5.78 31.54
N PRO A 420 -50.19 6.48 31.38
CA PRO A 420 -50.82 7.23 32.46
C PRO A 420 -51.16 6.33 33.64
N ASN A 421 -50.72 6.73 34.81
CA ASN A 421 -50.89 6.05 36.09
C ASN A 421 -52.37 6.04 36.50
N GLN A 422 -53.00 4.87 36.52
CA GLN A 422 -54.26 4.69 37.25
C GLN A 422 -53.92 4.20 38.67
N SER A 423 -54.21 5.04 39.66
CA SER A 423 -54.16 4.74 41.06
C SER A 423 -55.09 3.56 41.42
N ILE A 424 -54.52 2.50 42.00
CA ILE A 424 -55.26 1.61 42.89
C ILE A 424 -54.39 1.26 44.09
N THR A 425 -54.91 1.45 45.25
CA THR A 425 -54.39 1.35 46.62
C THR A 425 -53.94 -0.05 47.02
N THR A 426 -52.89 -0.06 47.84
CA THR A 426 -52.25 -1.06 48.71
C THR A 426 -53.13 -2.19 49.31
N PRO A 427 -52.57 -3.32 49.92
CA PRO A 427 -51.40 -3.28 50.82
C PRO A 427 -50.36 -4.45 50.74
N SER A 428 -49.18 -4.11 51.23
CA SER A 428 -48.20 -4.86 52.03
C SER A 428 -48.11 -6.38 52.00
N SER A 429 -46.96 -6.94 51.65
CA SER A 429 -46.24 -7.95 52.47
C SER A 429 -44.82 -8.15 52.03
N SER A 430 -43.94 -8.18 52.98
CA SER A 430 -42.49 -8.37 52.95
C SER A 430 -42.05 -9.74 52.46
N SER A 431 -40.91 -9.78 51.71
CA SER A 431 -39.83 -10.75 51.98
C SER A 431 -38.58 -10.45 51.11
N GLN A 432 -37.46 -10.35 51.77
CA GLN A 432 -36.11 -10.33 51.22
C GLN A 432 -35.82 -11.65 50.49
N VAL A 433 -34.89 -11.61 49.50
CA VAL A 433 -33.66 -12.41 49.47
C VAL A 433 -32.81 -12.08 48.20
N MET A 434 -31.59 -11.65 48.47
CA MET A 434 -30.28 -11.81 47.79
C MET A 434 -30.11 -11.98 46.29
N SER A 435 -29.39 -11.01 45.79
CA SER A 435 -28.23 -10.99 44.88
C SER A 435 -27.78 -12.28 44.17
N THR A 436 -27.64 -12.19 42.87
CA THR A 436 -26.43 -12.68 42.18
C THR A 436 -26.17 -11.81 40.93
N SER A 437 -24.95 -11.30 40.91
CA SER A 437 -24.33 -10.60 39.81
C SER A 437 -24.02 -11.57 38.66
N SER A 438 -24.40 -11.25 37.45
CA SER A 438 -23.76 -11.81 36.26
C SER A 438 -23.41 -10.68 35.30
N SER A 439 -22.12 -10.50 35.16
CA SER A 439 -21.48 -9.63 34.21
C SER A 439 -21.78 -10.10 32.79
N SER A 440 -22.44 -9.26 31.99
CA SER A 440 -22.50 -9.41 30.56
C SER A 440 -21.26 -8.77 29.95
N MET A 441 -20.42 -9.57 29.30
CA MET A 441 -19.35 -9.12 28.43
C MET A 441 -19.95 -8.35 27.25
N GLU A 442 -19.55 -7.10 27.10
CA GLU A 442 -19.68 -6.38 25.84
C GLU A 442 -18.76 -7.02 24.80
N SER A 443 -19.32 -7.52 23.74
CA SER A 443 -18.55 -7.89 22.56
C SER A 443 -18.19 -6.63 21.79
N LYS A 444 -16.93 -6.25 21.76
CA LYS A 444 -16.40 -5.29 20.81
C LYS A 444 -16.40 -5.92 19.42
N THR A 445 -17.29 -5.47 18.56
CA THR A 445 -17.17 -5.70 17.12
C THR A 445 -16.06 -4.80 16.59
N SER A 446 -14.88 -5.34 16.39
CA SER A 446 -13.88 -4.71 15.55
C SER A 446 -14.28 -4.94 14.09
N GLU A 447 -14.50 -3.88 13.33
CA GLU A 447 -14.60 -3.97 11.88
C GLU A 447 -13.25 -4.46 11.33
N LYS A 448 -13.30 -5.55 10.58
CA LYS A 448 -12.15 -6.22 10.02
C LYS A 448 -12.11 -5.99 8.52
N LEU A 449 -10.94 -5.66 7.99
CA LEU A 449 -10.72 -5.50 6.55
C LEU A 449 -10.92 -6.83 5.80
N PRO A 450 -11.53 -6.82 4.60
CA PRO A 450 -11.77 -8.03 3.83
C PRO A 450 -10.49 -8.63 3.25
N LYS A 451 -10.44 -9.96 3.12
CA LYS A 451 -9.35 -10.67 2.43
C LYS A 451 -9.23 -10.23 0.97
N THR A 452 -8.10 -9.68 0.59
CA THR A 452 -7.70 -9.52 -0.81
C THR A 452 -7.07 -10.82 -1.25
N GLY A 453 -7.76 -11.50 -2.17
CA GLY A 453 -7.62 -12.90 -2.47
C GLY A 453 -6.27 -13.42 -2.90
N ASP A 454 -6.09 -14.69 -2.63
CA ASP A 454 -5.01 -15.51 -3.16
C ASP A 454 -5.41 -16.95 -3.54
N SER A 455 -6.71 -17.23 -3.60
CA SER A 455 -7.18 -18.59 -3.93
C SER A 455 -7.16 -18.92 -5.43
N SER A 456 -6.82 -17.97 -6.31
CA SER A 456 -6.90 -18.16 -7.78
C SER A 456 -5.58 -18.48 -8.46
N MET A 457 -4.44 -18.49 -7.74
CA MET A 457 -3.13 -18.74 -8.37
C MET A 457 -3.02 -20.08 -9.11
N ASN A 458 -3.76 -21.11 -8.70
CA ASN A 458 -3.77 -22.40 -9.39
C ASN A 458 -4.54 -22.35 -10.73
N PHE A 459 -5.59 -21.53 -10.83
CA PHE A 459 -6.39 -21.41 -12.04
C PHE A 459 -5.61 -20.74 -13.18
N PHE A 460 -4.86 -19.66 -12.88
CA PHE A 460 -4.07 -18.96 -13.89
C PHE A 460 -2.85 -19.75 -14.35
N LYS A 461 -2.27 -20.63 -13.52
CA LYS A 461 -1.24 -21.57 -13.99
C LYS A 461 -1.76 -22.48 -15.09
N GLU A 462 -2.99 -22.99 -14.99
CA GLU A 462 -3.59 -23.81 -16.03
C GLU A 462 -4.01 -22.98 -17.26
N LEU A 463 -4.55 -21.77 -17.08
CA LEU A 463 -4.90 -20.89 -18.20
C LEU A 463 -3.65 -20.37 -18.94
N GLY A 464 -2.58 -20.02 -18.23
CA GLY A 464 -1.29 -19.64 -18.81
C GLY A 464 -0.67 -20.78 -19.62
N ILE A 465 -0.76 -22.01 -19.15
CA ILE A 465 -0.32 -23.20 -19.87
C ILE A 465 -1.18 -23.44 -21.12
N LEU A 466 -2.48 -23.21 -21.05
CA LEU A 466 -3.38 -23.34 -22.21
C LEU A 466 -3.11 -22.30 -23.29
N LEU A 467 -2.82 -21.05 -22.91
CA LEU A 467 -2.44 -19.98 -23.84
C LEU A 467 -1.05 -20.22 -24.46
N LEU A 468 -0.09 -20.76 -23.70
CA LEU A 468 1.20 -21.16 -24.26
C LEU A 468 1.10 -22.33 -25.21
N ILE A 469 0.22 -23.29 -24.96
CA ILE A 469 -0.03 -24.44 -25.87
C ILE A 469 -0.74 -23.96 -27.14
N SER A 470 -1.74 -23.06 -27.06
CA SER A 470 -2.44 -22.51 -28.22
C SER A 470 -1.54 -21.57 -29.03
N GLY A 471 -0.71 -20.74 -28.38
CA GLY A 471 0.29 -19.88 -29.03
C GLY A 471 1.41 -20.71 -29.71
N GLY A 472 1.87 -21.78 -29.07
CA GLY A 472 2.85 -22.72 -29.62
C GLY A 472 2.36 -23.47 -30.86
N LEU A 473 1.11 -23.93 -30.84
CA LEU A 473 0.47 -24.59 -31.99
C LEU A 473 0.22 -23.61 -33.14
N GLY A 474 -0.14 -22.36 -32.85
CA GLY A 474 -0.26 -21.29 -33.86
C GLY A 474 1.05 -20.99 -34.56
N MET A 475 2.16 -20.92 -33.84
CA MET A 475 3.50 -20.72 -34.43
C MET A 475 3.98 -21.91 -35.27
N ILE A 476 3.64 -23.13 -34.86
CA ILE A 476 3.96 -24.33 -35.65
C ILE A 476 3.15 -24.38 -36.93
N TYR A 477 1.86 -23.96 -36.90
CA TYR A 477 0.99 -23.88 -38.08
C TYR A 477 1.47 -22.78 -39.06
N ILE A 478 1.88 -21.62 -38.60
CA ILE A 478 2.41 -20.53 -39.43
C ILE A 478 3.76 -20.94 -40.05
N ARG A 479 4.68 -21.61 -39.30
CA ARG A 479 5.95 -22.09 -39.86
C ARG A 479 5.80 -23.21 -40.91
N ARG A 480 4.71 -24.01 -40.84
CA ARG A 480 4.44 -25.01 -41.87
C ARG A 480 3.85 -24.42 -43.17
N LYS A 481 3.14 -23.27 -43.09
CA LYS A 481 2.62 -22.58 -44.32
C LYS A 481 3.66 -21.75 -45.06
N SER A 482 4.79 -21.42 -44.46
CA SER A 482 5.87 -20.67 -45.13
C SER A 482 6.96 -21.55 -45.77
N LYS A 483 6.73 -22.85 -45.88
CA LYS A 483 7.65 -23.82 -46.50
C LYS A 483 6.98 -24.66 -47.62
N ILE A 484 5.87 -24.15 -48.22
CA ILE A 484 5.31 -24.73 -49.45
C ILE A 484 5.29 -23.63 -50.52
#